data_f1611a9bbe4e2a685a7b7cbf599d2f24
#
_entry.id   f1611a9bbe4e2a685a7b7cbf599d2f24
#
_cell.length_a   1.000
_cell.length_b   1.000
_cell.length_c   1.000
_cell.angle_alpha   90.00
_cell.angle_beta   90.00
_cell.angle_gamma   90.00
#
_symmetry.space_group_name_H-M   'P 1'
#
loop_
_entity.id
_entity.type
_entity.pdbx_description
1 polymer ?
#
loop_
_entity_poly.entity_id
_entity_poly.type
_entity_poly.pdbx_seq_one_letter_code
_entity_poly.pdbx_strand_id
1 'polypeptide(L)'
;MVNTEPKADDANGRHAPSATQEHGPRAHDGTHPNPEAPDPAPPVKKKDRHLYQIDFIRLFTFGGVILDHVILGLAPPAAMAAQGVGLMLRYTRYCFFALTGFVLTYQYRNRELHAPTFWRRRYKLIGLPFLMWSLFYWINRHYQRGGWDNVWGVFHDADTIKLGIKSLVYDLITGNAAYHLYFLSVSMQIYLVFPAVLWVLKRTWGYHRYLLAASGAFHIWLLFHMVRPPHAIFEPDFPVLGLIWKYLGVTLFPYQFFILAGCLAAMHFEAFKVFMRRFRAPLALLAVVTIAVTLWYFVENVNGGEEMFRATNVFMVHNAFALVGIIVLLWIAGSIWQDRRTPGSLPDRIMRTAADRSFGIYLAHVIVLSCVLQTSRAHLDKPLWLNLTLTYLVTVAVTVFVIEVLRRSPISMITTGRERIDWRIQNWPRSAAVGVVAIAVGILWRETMHTQLGALIAAAGALLILSAGVVAVRRLLDSDAETTVDV
;
A
#
# COMPACT_ATOMS: atom_id res chain seq x y z
N MET A 1 12.93 -39.33 44.13
CA MET A 1 14.05 -39.16 45.08
C MET A 1 14.33 -37.66 45.09
N VAL A 2 13.76 -37.00 46.03
CA VAL A 2 14.31 -36.65 47.34
C VAL A 2 15.30 -35.49 47.20
N ASN A 3 14.75 -34.30 47.54
CA ASN A 3 15.15 -33.40 48.66
C ASN A 3 16.38 -32.51 48.34
N THR A 4 16.52 -31.26 48.74
CA THR A 4 15.82 -30.43 49.72
C THR A 4 16.32 -28.99 49.59
N GLU A 5 15.44 -28.04 49.83
CA GLU A 5 15.75 -26.68 50.34
C GLU A 5 16.33 -26.76 51.76
N PRO A 6 16.89 -25.71 52.32
CA PRO A 6 16.16 -24.70 53.10
C PRO A 6 16.70 -23.27 52.94
N LYS A 7 15.95 -22.24 53.00
CA LYS A 7 15.12 -21.45 53.93
C LYS A 7 15.82 -20.89 55.18
N ALA A 8 15.64 -19.57 55.36
CA ALA A 8 15.41 -18.76 56.56
C ALA A 8 16.67 -18.34 57.38
N ASP A 9 16.78 -17.31 58.10
CA ASP A 9 15.89 -16.24 58.56
C ASP A 9 16.73 -15.10 59.20
N ASP A 10 16.19 -13.93 59.22
CA ASP A 10 15.88 -13.00 60.29
C ASP A 10 16.94 -12.07 60.92
N ALA A 11 16.63 -10.83 60.83
CA ALA A 11 16.14 -9.90 61.89
C ALA A 11 17.10 -8.92 62.58
N ASN A 12 16.70 -7.67 62.48
CA ASN A 12 16.54 -6.73 63.58
C ASN A 12 17.74 -5.92 64.16
N GLY A 13 17.51 -4.61 64.21
CA GLY A 13 17.89 -3.85 65.40
C GLY A 13 18.43 -2.43 65.24
N ARG A 14 17.52 -1.47 65.16
CA ARG A 14 17.49 -0.16 65.80
C ARG A 14 18.75 0.30 66.56
N HIS A 15 19.22 1.56 66.36
CA HIS A 15 19.11 2.71 67.26
C HIS A 15 19.97 3.90 66.82
N ALA A 16 19.37 5.06 66.75
CA ALA A 16 20.03 6.36 66.92
C ALA A 16 20.24 6.62 68.41
N PRO A 17 21.13 7.52 68.82
CA PRO A 17 20.72 8.92 69.07
C PRO A 17 21.80 10.03 68.85
N SER A 18 21.29 11.20 68.51
CA SER A 18 21.45 12.59 68.97
C SER A 18 22.78 13.17 69.43
N ALA A 19 23.09 14.32 68.78
CA ALA A 19 23.45 15.64 69.27
C ALA A 19 24.70 15.84 70.15
N THR A 20 25.56 16.74 69.71
CA THR A 20 25.91 17.97 70.48
C THR A 20 26.63 18.98 69.57
N GLN A 21 26.23 20.25 69.73
CA GLN A 21 26.85 21.45 69.21
C GLN A 21 28.16 21.73 69.93
N GLU A 22 29.15 22.34 69.26
CA GLU A 22 29.88 23.48 69.87
C GLU A 22 30.66 24.29 68.81
N HIS A 23 30.72 25.56 69.05
CA HIS A 23 31.09 26.81 68.45
C HIS A 23 32.45 26.91 67.74
N GLY A 24 32.46 27.80 66.71
CA GLY A 24 33.49 28.31 65.81
C GLY A 24 34.68 29.01 66.48
N PRO A 25 35.58 29.77 65.76
CA PRO A 25 35.24 30.82 64.82
C PRO A 25 36.21 31.04 63.61
N ARG A 26 35.73 31.86 62.65
CA ARG A 26 36.43 32.82 61.75
C ARG A 26 37.31 32.37 60.60
N ALA A 27 36.74 32.69 59.40
CA ALA A 27 37.30 33.50 58.27
C ALA A 27 38.66 33.15 57.68
N HIS A 28 38.63 32.62 56.47
CA HIS A 28 39.53 33.12 55.44
C HIS A 28 38.76 33.07 54.07
N ASP A 29 38.68 34.27 53.52
CA ASP A 29 38.24 34.55 52.16
C ASP A 29 39.21 33.87 51.17
N GLY A 30 38.69 33.06 50.31
CA GLY A 30 39.41 32.35 49.26
C GLY A 30 38.44 31.92 48.20
N THR A 31 38.07 32.87 47.33
CA THR A 31 37.34 32.63 46.09
C THR A 31 38.10 31.70 45.17
N HIS A 32 37.86 30.40 45.30
CA HIS A 32 38.18 29.46 44.24
C HIS A 32 36.97 29.39 43.25
N PRO A 33 37.20 29.63 41.96
CA PRO A 33 36.12 29.43 40.98
C PRO A 33 35.76 27.94 41.01
N ASN A 34 34.48 27.68 41.28
CA ASN A 34 33.86 26.38 41.14
C ASN A 34 34.08 25.89 39.67
N PRO A 35 34.68 24.72 39.41
CA PRO A 35 34.78 24.24 38.06
C PRO A 35 33.38 24.11 37.45
N GLU A 36 33.12 24.89 36.42
CA GLU A 36 31.88 24.82 35.63
C GLU A 36 31.55 23.36 35.35
N ALA A 37 30.38 22.95 35.77
CA ALA A 37 29.84 21.63 35.38
C ALA A 37 29.87 21.52 33.85
N PRO A 38 30.38 20.42 33.30
CA PRO A 38 30.45 20.27 31.81
C PRO A 38 29.04 20.45 31.25
N ASP A 39 28.96 21.29 30.20
CA ASP A 39 27.72 21.50 29.46
C ASP A 39 27.04 20.17 29.15
N PRO A 40 25.71 20.05 29.34
CA PRO A 40 24.99 18.85 29.02
C PRO A 40 25.22 18.52 27.54
N ALA A 41 25.79 17.35 27.27
CA ALA A 41 26.07 16.88 25.92
C ALA A 41 24.84 17.10 25.02
N PRO A 42 24.99 17.65 23.82
CA PRO A 42 23.87 17.95 22.95
C PRO A 42 23.03 16.69 22.73
N PRO A 43 21.69 16.80 22.75
CA PRO A 43 20.81 15.64 22.69
C PRO A 43 21.14 14.83 21.44
N VAL A 44 21.56 13.58 21.62
CA VAL A 44 21.87 12.64 20.53
C VAL A 44 20.60 12.54 19.68
N LYS A 45 20.61 13.17 18.51
CA LYS A 45 19.52 13.10 17.54
C LYS A 45 19.20 11.63 17.30
N LYS A 46 18.05 11.14 17.79
CA LYS A 46 17.58 9.78 17.51
C LYS A 46 17.62 9.58 16.00
N LYS A 47 18.45 8.64 15.53
CA LYS A 47 18.62 8.33 14.12
C LYS A 47 17.24 8.00 13.54
N ASP A 48 16.77 8.77 12.57
CA ASP A 48 15.50 8.55 11.91
C ASP A 48 15.55 7.15 11.25
N ARG A 49 14.67 6.26 11.71
CA ARG A 49 14.59 4.87 11.22
C ARG A 49 13.66 4.71 10.03
N HIS A 50 13.04 5.81 9.58
CA HIS A 50 12.12 5.77 8.45
C HIS A 50 12.86 5.56 7.12
N LEU A 51 12.34 4.66 6.28
CA LEU A 51 12.92 4.33 4.98
C LEU A 51 12.22 5.13 3.89
N TYR A 52 12.63 6.36 3.66
CA TYR A 52 12.04 7.26 2.66
C TYR A 52 12.15 6.73 1.23
N GLN A 53 13.15 5.91 0.95
CA GLN A 53 13.27 5.18 -0.32
C GLN A 53 12.06 4.26 -0.58
N ILE A 54 11.47 3.68 0.46
CA ILE A 54 10.28 2.84 0.34
C ILE A 54 9.04 3.68 0.00
N ASP A 55 8.93 4.89 0.57
CA ASP A 55 7.85 5.80 0.22
C ASP A 55 7.94 6.24 -1.25
N PHE A 56 9.16 6.51 -1.74
CA PHE A 56 9.43 6.80 -3.14
C PHE A 56 8.96 5.64 -4.05
N ILE A 57 9.45 4.43 -3.79
CA ILE A 57 9.08 3.25 -4.60
C ILE A 57 7.57 3.04 -4.59
N ARG A 58 6.94 3.18 -3.41
CA ARG A 58 5.49 3.03 -3.24
C ARG A 58 4.72 4.05 -4.09
N LEU A 59 5.10 5.33 -4.06
CA LEU A 59 4.44 6.37 -4.83
C LEU A 59 4.50 6.10 -6.34
N PHE A 60 5.70 5.81 -6.87
CA PHE A 60 5.88 5.49 -8.29
C PHE A 60 5.14 4.21 -8.70
N THR A 61 5.08 3.22 -7.80
CA THR A 61 4.34 1.99 -8.05
C THR A 61 2.83 2.25 -8.13
N PHE A 62 2.24 3.05 -7.24
CA PHE A 62 0.82 3.42 -7.32
C PHE A 62 0.50 4.30 -8.52
N GLY A 63 1.36 5.27 -8.83
CA GLY A 63 1.23 6.06 -10.05
C GLY A 63 1.25 5.19 -11.30
N GLY A 64 2.15 4.20 -11.34
CA GLY A 64 2.23 3.22 -12.42
C GLY A 64 0.99 2.35 -12.56
N VAL A 65 0.36 1.92 -11.45
CA VAL A 65 -0.92 1.18 -11.50
C VAL A 65 -2.02 2.01 -12.17
N ILE A 66 -2.16 3.28 -11.78
CA ILE A 66 -3.18 4.15 -12.37
C ILE A 66 -2.92 4.33 -13.87
N LEU A 67 -1.66 4.55 -14.25
CA LEU A 67 -1.29 4.71 -15.66
C LEU A 67 -1.52 3.43 -16.48
N ASP A 68 -1.19 2.25 -15.94
CA ASP A 68 -1.50 0.95 -16.58
C ASP A 68 -3.00 0.81 -16.85
N HIS A 69 -3.83 1.17 -15.88
CA HIS A 69 -5.28 1.08 -16.04
C HIS A 69 -5.86 2.14 -17.00
N VAL A 70 -5.26 3.32 -17.09
CA VAL A 70 -5.62 4.33 -18.09
C VAL A 70 -5.29 3.83 -19.49
N ILE A 71 -4.11 3.22 -19.69
CA ILE A 71 -3.71 2.63 -20.99
C ILE A 71 -4.67 1.51 -21.36
N LEU A 72 -4.96 0.59 -20.44
CA LEU A 72 -5.93 -0.49 -20.66
C LEU A 72 -7.33 0.03 -21.01
N GLY A 73 -7.73 1.18 -20.48
CA GLY A 73 -9.04 1.79 -20.72
C GLY A 73 -9.17 2.55 -22.01
N LEU A 74 -8.09 3.12 -22.55
CA LEU A 74 -8.12 4.05 -23.69
C LEU A 74 -7.29 3.63 -24.90
N ALA A 75 -6.16 2.92 -24.70
CA ALA A 75 -5.28 2.60 -25.80
C ALA A 75 -5.83 1.40 -26.58
N PRO A 76 -6.06 1.55 -27.92
CA PRO A 76 -6.43 0.42 -28.74
C PRO A 76 -5.28 -0.61 -28.80
N PRO A 77 -5.57 -1.89 -29.06
CA PRO A 77 -4.54 -2.92 -29.22
C PRO A 77 -3.46 -2.56 -30.27
N ALA A 78 -3.82 -1.85 -31.34
CA ALA A 78 -2.89 -1.39 -32.37
C ALA A 78 -1.91 -0.29 -31.91
N ALA A 79 -2.11 0.34 -30.76
CA ALA A 79 -1.22 1.37 -30.23
C ALA A 79 0.03 0.75 -29.59
N MET A 80 0.93 0.20 -30.40
CA MET A 80 2.13 -0.56 -30.00
C MET A 80 2.92 0.11 -28.89
N ALA A 81 3.23 1.42 -29.02
CA ALA A 81 4.00 2.15 -28.03
C ALA A 81 3.27 2.23 -26.65
N ALA A 82 1.96 2.48 -26.64
CA ALA A 82 1.17 2.51 -25.41
C ALA A 82 1.09 1.11 -24.77
N GLN A 83 0.93 0.07 -25.56
CA GLN A 83 0.92 -1.31 -25.08
C GLN A 83 2.29 -1.73 -24.51
N GLY A 84 3.39 -1.31 -25.15
CA GLY A 84 4.75 -1.52 -24.62
C GLY A 84 4.98 -0.82 -23.27
N VAL A 85 4.49 0.42 -23.10
CA VAL A 85 4.49 1.11 -21.81
C VAL A 85 3.63 0.35 -20.79
N GLY A 86 2.43 -0.09 -21.17
CA GLY A 86 1.56 -0.92 -20.34
C GLY A 86 2.26 -2.21 -19.89
N LEU A 87 2.97 -2.90 -20.79
CA LEU A 87 3.77 -4.08 -20.44
C LEU A 87 4.81 -3.75 -19.36
N MET A 88 5.55 -2.65 -19.52
CA MET A 88 6.54 -2.25 -18.51
C MET A 88 5.88 -1.92 -17.17
N LEU A 89 4.70 -1.29 -17.16
CA LEU A 89 3.97 -0.95 -15.92
C LEU A 89 3.47 -2.19 -15.14
N ARG A 90 3.48 -3.39 -15.75
CA ARG A 90 3.17 -4.65 -15.04
C ARG A 90 4.14 -4.97 -13.91
N TYR A 91 5.33 -4.29 -13.84
CA TYR A 91 6.24 -4.40 -12.69
C TYR A 91 5.55 -4.05 -11.37
N THR A 92 4.55 -3.17 -11.41
CA THR A 92 3.83 -2.69 -10.22
C THR A 92 3.27 -3.82 -9.37
N ARG A 93 2.75 -4.85 -10.02
CA ARG A 93 2.23 -6.07 -9.39
C ARG A 93 3.30 -6.78 -8.55
N TYR A 94 4.45 -7.06 -9.14
CA TYR A 94 5.56 -7.75 -8.48
C TYR A 94 6.24 -6.87 -7.43
N CYS A 95 6.39 -5.58 -7.73
CA CYS A 95 6.97 -4.60 -6.81
C CYS A 95 6.18 -4.52 -5.50
N PHE A 96 4.85 -4.50 -5.55
CA PHE A 96 4.03 -4.48 -4.35
C PHE A 96 4.21 -5.72 -3.47
N PHE A 97 4.30 -6.91 -4.06
CA PHE A 97 4.51 -8.12 -3.29
C PHE A 97 5.92 -8.18 -2.71
N ALA A 98 6.93 -7.73 -3.46
CA ALA A 98 8.29 -7.57 -2.93
C ALA A 98 8.33 -6.56 -1.76
N LEU A 99 7.68 -5.41 -1.91
CA LEU A 99 7.56 -4.40 -0.83
C LEU A 99 6.81 -4.94 0.38
N THR A 100 5.77 -5.76 0.18
CA THR A 100 5.03 -6.39 1.28
C THR A 100 5.95 -7.30 2.07
N GLY A 101 6.66 -8.22 1.40
CA GLY A 101 7.66 -9.10 2.04
C GLY A 101 8.75 -8.30 2.75
N PHE A 102 9.29 -7.26 2.09
CA PHE A 102 10.32 -6.40 2.64
C PHE A 102 9.86 -5.67 3.91
N VAL A 103 8.75 -4.94 3.85
CA VAL A 103 8.27 -4.10 4.98
C VAL A 103 7.89 -4.95 6.18
N LEU A 104 7.22 -6.08 5.95
CA LEU A 104 6.86 -7.01 7.03
C LEU A 104 8.11 -7.57 7.69
N THR A 105 9.06 -8.07 6.92
CA THR A 105 10.28 -8.66 7.46
C THR A 105 11.14 -7.60 8.14
N TYR A 106 11.30 -6.42 7.55
CA TYR A 106 12.05 -5.32 8.16
C TYR A 106 11.50 -4.93 9.53
N GLN A 107 10.17 -4.96 9.70
CA GLN A 107 9.51 -4.64 10.97
C GLN A 107 9.73 -5.73 12.04
N TYR A 108 9.77 -7.02 11.64
CA TYR A 108 9.75 -8.14 12.58
C TYR A 108 11.07 -8.96 12.63
N ARG A 109 12.09 -8.66 11.80
CA ARG A 109 13.36 -9.41 11.78
C ARG A 109 14.05 -9.50 13.13
N ASN A 110 14.03 -8.42 13.91
CA ASN A 110 14.69 -8.30 15.22
C ASN A 110 13.69 -8.31 16.39
N ARG A 111 12.47 -8.78 16.17
CA ARG A 111 11.41 -8.84 17.19
C ARG A 111 10.75 -10.20 17.17
N GLU A 112 10.18 -10.58 18.30
CA GLU A 112 9.27 -11.70 18.34
C GLU A 112 7.96 -11.32 17.66
N LEU A 113 7.40 -12.25 16.91
CA LEU A 113 6.14 -12.09 16.21
C LEU A 113 5.11 -13.01 16.84
N HIS A 114 4.16 -12.41 17.59
CA HIS A 114 3.00 -13.12 18.10
C HIS A 114 1.93 -13.15 17.01
N ALA A 115 1.72 -14.32 16.40
CA ALA A 115 0.90 -14.47 15.20
C ALA A 115 -0.56 -13.98 15.36
N PRO A 116 -1.33 -14.27 16.42
CA PRO A 116 -2.69 -13.78 16.58
C PRO A 116 -2.78 -12.24 16.63
N THR A 117 -1.86 -11.58 17.34
CA THR A 117 -1.79 -10.12 17.43
C THR A 117 -1.42 -9.50 16.08
N PHE A 118 -0.51 -10.13 15.34
CA PHE A 118 -0.13 -9.73 14.00
C PHE A 118 -1.33 -9.82 13.04
N TRP A 119 -2.02 -10.95 13.00
CA TRP A 119 -3.18 -11.16 12.13
C TRP A 119 -4.30 -10.17 12.46
N ARG A 120 -4.70 -10.05 13.73
CA ARG A 120 -5.74 -9.07 14.16
C ARG A 120 -5.42 -7.68 13.66
N ARG A 121 -4.17 -7.22 13.81
CA ARG A 121 -3.74 -5.88 13.37
C ARG A 121 -3.78 -5.74 11.85
N ARG A 122 -3.28 -6.73 11.10
CA ARG A 122 -3.21 -6.67 9.63
C ARG A 122 -4.59 -6.77 9.00
N TYR A 123 -5.40 -7.71 9.44
CA TYR A 123 -6.77 -7.85 8.92
C TYR A 123 -7.66 -6.66 9.29
N LYS A 124 -7.47 -6.03 10.46
CA LYS A 124 -8.16 -4.77 10.76
C LYS A 124 -7.79 -3.65 9.78
N LEU A 125 -6.50 -3.48 9.46
CA LEU A 125 -6.01 -2.35 8.64
C LEU A 125 -6.23 -2.55 7.13
N ILE A 126 -6.25 -3.78 6.65
CA ILE A 126 -6.32 -4.11 5.22
C ILE A 126 -7.64 -4.84 4.90
N GLY A 127 -8.05 -5.77 5.74
CA GLY A 127 -9.23 -6.58 5.52
C GLY A 127 -10.54 -5.79 5.61
N LEU A 128 -10.67 -4.85 6.58
CA LEU A 128 -11.86 -4.00 6.67
C LEU A 128 -12.05 -3.12 5.42
N PRO A 129 -11.03 -2.38 4.94
CA PRO A 129 -11.15 -1.67 3.67
C PRO A 129 -11.40 -2.60 2.49
N PHE A 130 -10.76 -3.76 2.42
CA PHE A 130 -11.02 -4.73 1.37
C PHE A 130 -12.48 -5.18 1.35
N LEU A 131 -13.05 -5.53 2.50
CA LEU A 131 -14.45 -5.93 2.62
C LEU A 131 -15.39 -4.79 2.17
N MET A 132 -15.14 -3.57 2.66
CA MET A 132 -15.94 -2.40 2.33
C MET A 132 -15.91 -2.09 0.82
N TRP A 133 -14.71 -2.07 0.22
CA TRP A 133 -14.58 -1.80 -1.21
C TRP A 133 -15.08 -2.95 -2.08
N SER A 134 -14.93 -4.20 -1.65
CA SER A 134 -15.52 -5.34 -2.36
C SER A 134 -17.04 -5.26 -2.39
N LEU A 135 -17.68 -4.93 -1.27
CA LEU A 135 -19.11 -4.70 -1.22
C LEU A 135 -19.53 -3.52 -2.09
N PHE A 136 -18.80 -2.39 -2.01
CA PHE A 136 -19.06 -1.22 -2.84
C PHE A 136 -18.98 -1.54 -4.34
N TYR A 137 -17.92 -2.21 -4.79
CA TYR A 137 -17.76 -2.57 -6.21
C TYR A 137 -18.75 -3.65 -6.65
N TRP A 138 -19.14 -4.56 -5.76
CA TRP A 138 -20.17 -5.54 -6.03
C TRP A 138 -21.54 -4.85 -6.27
N ILE A 139 -21.94 -3.90 -5.41
CA ILE A 139 -23.14 -3.08 -5.58
C ILE A 139 -23.04 -2.25 -6.87
N ASN A 140 -21.92 -1.56 -7.08
CA ASN A 140 -21.70 -0.75 -8.28
C ASN A 140 -21.80 -1.57 -9.57
N ARG A 141 -21.32 -2.80 -9.59
CA ARG A 141 -21.43 -3.71 -10.74
C ARG A 141 -22.88 -4.09 -11.04
N HIS A 142 -23.69 -4.33 -10.02
CA HIS A 142 -25.13 -4.56 -10.18
C HIS A 142 -25.83 -3.31 -10.68
N TYR A 143 -25.51 -2.16 -10.12
CA TYR A 143 -26.04 -0.87 -10.55
C TYR A 143 -25.73 -0.55 -12.02
N GLN A 144 -24.49 -0.79 -12.47
CA GLN A 144 -24.09 -0.55 -13.87
C GLN A 144 -24.83 -1.47 -14.88
N ARG A 145 -25.38 -2.60 -14.44
CA ARG A 145 -26.09 -3.55 -15.30
C ARG A 145 -27.57 -3.22 -15.50
N GLY A 146 -28.20 -2.54 -14.57
CA GLY A 146 -29.65 -2.27 -14.66
C GLY A 146 -30.16 -1.30 -13.60
N GLY A 147 -29.32 -0.37 -13.13
CA GLY A 147 -29.72 0.63 -12.13
C GLY A 147 -30.03 0.04 -10.77
N TRP A 148 -30.79 0.78 -9.98
CA TRP A 148 -31.22 0.36 -8.65
C TRP A 148 -32.15 -0.85 -8.68
N ASP A 149 -32.94 -1.02 -9.74
CA ASP A 149 -33.85 -2.18 -9.88
C ASP A 149 -33.06 -3.49 -9.90
N ASN A 150 -31.90 -3.51 -10.57
CA ASN A 150 -31.03 -4.68 -10.56
C ASN A 150 -30.32 -4.90 -9.22
N VAL A 151 -30.03 -3.83 -8.47
CA VAL A 151 -29.48 -3.95 -7.10
C VAL A 151 -30.54 -4.54 -6.15
N TRP A 152 -31.74 -4.02 -6.18
CA TRP A 152 -32.83 -4.50 -5.32
C TRP A 152 -33.34 -5.87 -5.76
N GLY A 153 -33.26 -6.20 -7.05
CA GLY A 153 -33.62 -7.51 -7.59
C GLY A 153 -32.85 -8.68 -6.96
N VAL A 154 -31.61 -8.40 -6.43
CA VAL A 154 -30.87 -9.42 -5.68
C VAL A 154 -31.59 -9.85 -4.39
N PHE A 155 -32.46 -9.01 -3.85
CA PHE A 155 -33.19 -9.25 -2.60
C PHE A 155 -34.65 -9.63 -2.82
N HIS A 156 -35.06 -9.97 -4.06
CA HIS A 156 -36.42 -10.22 -4.45
C HIS A 156 -36.99 -11.53 -3.82
N ASP A 157 -36.21 -12.59 -3.83
CA ASP A 157 -36.58 -13.89 -3.29
C ASP A 157 -35.38 -14.65 -2.70
N ALA A 158 -35.63 -15.80 -2.09
CA ALA A 158 -34.57 -16.60 -1.43
C ALA A 158 -33.49 -17.10 -2.39
N ASP A 159 -33.84 -17.40 -3.64
CA ASP A 159 -32.88 -17.92 -4.62
C ASP A 159 -31.99 -16.80 -5.15
N THR A 160 -32.50 -15.62 -5.44
CA THR A 160 -31.72 -14.45 -5.83
C THR A 160 -30.80 -13.97 -4.70
N ILE A 161 -31.26 -13.99 -3.44
CA ILE A 161 -30.42 -13.71 -2.27
C ILE A 161 -29.27 -14.71 -2.17
N LYS A 162 -29.57 -16.01 -2.30
CA LYS A 162 -28.54 -17.07 -2.27
C LYS A 162 -27.48 -16.89 -3.37
N LEU A 163 -27.92 -16.57 -4.59
CA LEU A 163 -27.02 -16.30 -5.71
C LEU A 163 -26.20 -15.02 -5.47
N GLY A 164 -26.80 -13.96 -4.94
CA GLY A 164 -26.12 -12.73 -4.55
C GLY A 164 -25.05 -12.96 -3.50
N ILE A 165 -25.35 -13.72 -2.43
CA ILE A 165 -24.38 -14.09 -1.38
C ILE A 165 -23.26 -14.94 -1.98
N LYS A 166 -23.57 -15.95 -2.80
CA LYS A 166 -22.56 -16.78 -3.48
C LYS A 166 -21.62 -15.94 -4.33
N SER A 167 -22.17 -15.00 -5.10
CA SER A 167 -21.41 -14.06 -5.93
C SER A 167 -20.49 -13.17 -5.08
N LEU A 168 -20.99 -12.61 -3.97
CA LEU A 168 -20.19 -11.77 -3.08
C LEU A 168 -19.09 -12.57 -2.39
N VAL A 169 -19.37 -13.77 -1.91
CA VAL A 169 -18.37 -14.67 -1.30
C VAL A 169 -17.29 -15.04 -2.31
N TYR A 170 -17.68 -15.37 -3.54
CA TYR A 170 -16.72 -15.60 -4.63
C TYR A 170 -15.81 -14.39 -4.86
N ASP A 171 -16.40 -13.20 -4.94
CA ASP A 171 -15.65 -11.95 -5.11
C ASP A 171 -14.68 -11.65 -3.95
N LEU A 172 -15.09 -11.96 -2.72
CA LEU A 172 -14.24 -11.80 -1.53
C LEU A 172 -13.05 -12.78 -1.52
N ILE A 173 -13.27 -14.04 -1.91
CA ILE A 173 -12.20 -15.03 -1.93
C ILE A 173 -11.20 -14.72 -3.04
N THR A 174 -11.69 -14.39 -4.23
CA THR A 174 -10.85 -14.18 -5.42
C THR A 174 -10.37 -12.75 -5.60
N GLY A 175 -11.00 -11.78 -4.92
CA GLY A 175 -10.78 -10.35 -5.16
C GLY A 175 -11.43 -9.83 -6.44
N ASN A 176 -12.46 -10.50 -6.95
CA ASN A 176 -13.03 -10.25 -8.29
C ASN A 176 -14.15 -9.21 -8.30
N ALA A 177 -14.48 -8.59 -7.16
CA ALA A 177 -15.45 -7.50 -7.11
C ALA A 177 -15.06 -6.33 -8.02
N ALA A 178 -13.73 -6.06 -8.13
CA ALA A 178 -13.12 -5.21 -9.15
C ALA A 178 -11.72 -5.76 -9.50
N TYR A 179 -11.32 -5.60 -10.76
CA TYR A 179 -10.12 -6.23 -11.31
C TYR A 179 -8.80 -5.95 -10.58
N HIS A 180 -8.71 -4.90 -9.76
CA HIS A 180 -7.52 -4.59 -8.96
C HIS A 180 -7.56 -5.24 -7.55
N LEU A 181 -8.73 -5.59 -7.02
CA LEU A 181 -8.87 -6.06 -5.65
C LEU A 181 -8.26 -7.46 -5.39
N TYR A 182 -8.04 -8.28 -6.46
CA TYR A 182 -7.36 -9.57 -6.31
C TYR A 182 -6.02 -9.44 -5.57
N PHE A 183 -5.33 -8.32 -5.77
CA PHE A 183 -4.06 -8.03 -5.10
C PHE A 183 -4.20 -8.01 -3.57
N LEU A 184 -5.31 -7.49 -3.03
CA LEU A 184 -5.57 -7.51 -1.59
C LEU A 184 -5.91 -8.92 -1.10
N SER A 185 -6.64 -9.71 -1.90
CA SER A 185 -6.87 -11.12 -1.60
C SER A 185 -5.54 -11.88 -1.48
N VAL A 186 -4.61 -11.72 -2.43
CA VAL A 186 -3.26 -12.28 -2.34
C VAL A 186 -2.48 -11.73 -1.14
N SER A 187 -2.59 -10.42 -0.85
CA SER A 187 -1.93 -9.81 0.30
C SER A 187 -2.41 -10.40 1.63
N MET A 188 -3.69 -10.74 1.75
CA MET A 188 -4.23 -11.42 2.93
C MET A 188 -3.69 -12.84 3.06
N GLN A 189 -3.52 -13.57 1.95
CA GLN A 189 -2.84 -14.87 1.95
C GLN A 189 -1.39 -14.74 2.43
N ILE A 190 -0.66 -13.70 1.99
CA ILE A 190 0.70 -13.42 2.47
C ILE A 190 0.70 -13.17 3.98
N TYR A 191 -0.23 -12.36 4.51
CA TYR A 191 -0.32 -12.13 5.96
C TYR A 191 -0.62 -13.41 6.74
N LEU A 192 -1.44 -14.30 6.19
CA LEU A 192 -1.74 -15.58 6.82
C LEU A 192 -0.48 -16.42 7.00
N VAL A 193 0.33 -16.55 5.95
CA VAL A 193 1.52 -17.41 5.95
C VAL A 193 2.78 -16.72 6.50
N PHE A 194 2.79 -15.40 6.63
CA PHE A 194 3.98 -14.63 6.98
C PHE A 194 4.64 -15.05 8.31
N PRO A 195 3.91 -15.38 9.40
CA PRO A 195 4.55 -15.86 10.62
C PRO A 195 5.40 -17.13 10.39
N ALA A 196 4.90 -18.06 9.58
CA ALA A 196 5.63 -19.27 9.20
C ALA A 196 6.82 -18.95 8.29
N VAL A 197 6.65 -18.08 7.31
CA VAL A 197 7.76 -17.61 6.45
C VAL A 197 8.87 -16.98 7.28
N LEU A 198 8.53 -16.10 8.21
CA LEU A 198 9.52 -15.43 9.07
C LEU A 198 10.23 -16.45 9.98
N TRP A 199 9.51 -17.43 10.51
CA TRP A 199 10.10 -18.53 11.32
C TRP A 199 11.09 -19.35 10.49
N VAL A 200 10.73 -19.76 9.27
CA VAL A 200 11.62 -20.46 8.34
C VAL A 200 12.87 -19.65 8.09
N LEU A 201 12.73 -18.35 7.74
CA LEU A 201 13.86 -17.47 7.46
C LEU A 201 14.81 -17.34 8.67
N LYS A 202 14.28 -17.19 9.87
CA LYS A 202 15.11 -17.14 11.08
C LYS A 202 15.86 -18.46 11.34
N ARG A 203 15.25 -19.60 10.99
CA ARG A 203 15.83 -20.94 11.19
C ARG A 203 16.88 -21.31 10.14
N THR A 204 16.76 -20.76 8.92
CA THR A 204 17.58 -21.12 7.76
C THR A 204 18.60 -20.06 7.40
N TRP A 205 19.15 -19.33 8.37
CA TRP A 205 20.01 -18.17 8.16
C TRP A 205 21.15 -18.38 7.18
N GLY A 206 21.86 -19.51 7.23
CA GLY A 206 22.97 -19.84 6.34
C GLY A 206 22.56 -20.30 4.93
N TYR A 207 21.28 -20.56 4.70
CA TYR A 207 20.76 -21.17 3.47
C TYR A 207 19.95 -20.23 2.59
N HIS A 208 19.86 -18.94 2.91
CA HIS A 208 19.02 -17.97 2.22
C HIS A 208 19.31 -17.85 0.72
N ARG A 209 20.57 -17.98 0.29
CA ARG A 209 20.97 -18.00 -1.13
C ARG A 209 20.35 -19.18 -1.88
N TYR A 210 20.27 -20.35 -1.25
CA TYR A 210 19.67 -21.54 -1.86
C TYR A 210 18.14 -21.46 -1.87
N LEU A 211 17.53 -20.90 -0.82
CA LEU A 211 16.09 -20.63 -0.80
C LEU A 211 15.69 -19.66 -1.91
N LEU A 212 16.46 -18.60 -2.12
CA LEU A 212 16.18 -17.64 -3.20
C LEU A 212 16.36 -18.28 -4.58
N ALA A 213 17.41 -19.07 -4.77
CA ALA A 213 17.67 -19.77 -6.03
C ALA A 213 16.55 -20.79 -6.34
N ALA A 214 16.17 -21.61 -5.34
CA ALA A 214 15.08 -22.58 -5.49
C ALA A 214 13.73 -21.90 -5.77
N SER A 215 13.44 -20.80 -5.07
CA SER A 215 12.25 -19.97 -5.31
C SER A 215 12.24 -19.36 -6.71
N GLY A 216 13.41 -18.88 -7.20
CA GLY A 216 13.55 -18.37 -8.56
C GLY A 216 13.36 -19.44 -9.62
N ALA A 217 13.96 -20.61 -9.43
CA ALA A 217 13.78 -21.76 -10.32
C ALA A 217 12.32 -22.20 -10.39
N PHE A 218 11.67 -22.32 -9.22
CA PHE A 218 10.24 -22.63 -9.15
C PHE A 218 9.37 -21.55 -9.82
N HIS A 219 9.72 -20.28 -9.66
CA HIS A 219 9.00 -19.17 -10.30
C HIS A 219 9.09 -19.26 -11.84
N ILE A 220 10.30 -19.49 -12.39
CA ILE A 220 10.49 -19.65 -13.83
C ILE A 220 9.73 -20.88 -14.35
N TRP A 221 9.82 -21.99 -13.64
CA TRP A 221 9.06 -23.20 -13.97
C TRP A 221 7.55 -22.92 -13.98
N LEU A 222 7.04 -22.25 -12.96
CA LEU A 222 5.62 -21.93 -12.84
C LEU A 222 5.14 -21.00 -13.98
N LEU A 223 5.88 -19.93 -14.28
CA LEU A 223 5.57 -19.02 -15.38
C LEU A 223 5.55 -19.74 -16.72
N PHE A 224 6.50 -20.67 -16.93
CA PHE A 224 6.57 -21.44 -18.16
C PHE A 224 5.31 -22.28 -18.39
N HIS A 225 4.73 -22.84 -17.34
CA HIS A 225 3.51 -23.64 -17.42
C HIS A 225 2.20 -22.83 -17.36
N MET A 226 2.19 -21.65 -16.74
CA MET A 226 0.98 -20.82 -16.64
C MET A 226 0.46 -20.30 -18.00
N VAL A 227 1.32 -20.13 -18.99
CA VAL A 227 0.96 -19.61 -20.33
C VAL A 227 0.86 -20.70 -21.38
N ARG A 228 1.01 -21.96 -21.00
CA ARG A 228 0.88 -23.15 -21.83
C ARG A 228 -0.32 -23.98 -21.37
N PRO A 229 -0.83 -24.91 -22.19
CA PRO A 229 -1.80 -25.87 -21.72
C PRO A 229 -1.28 -26.58 -20.45
N PRO A 230 -2.11 -26.72 -19.41
CA PRO A 230 -1.70 -27.40 -18.19
C PRO A 230 -1.35 -28.86 -18.46
N HIS A 231 -0.48 -29.43 -17.63
CA HIS A 231 -0.33 -30.89 -17.58
C HIS A 231 -1.63 -31.51 -17.07
N ALA A 232 -1.89 -32.79 -17.42
CA ALA A 232 -3.12 -33.49 -17.09
C ALA A 232 -3.54 -33.40 -15.62
N ILE A 233 -2.58 -33.37 -14.67
CA ILE A 233 -2.85 -33.20 -13.24
C ILE A 233 -3.36 -31.79 -12.87
N PHE A 234 -3.22 -30.82 -13.75
CA PHE A 234 -3.68 -29.43 -13.57
C PHE A 234 -4.90 -29.12 -14.45
N GLU A 235 -5.44 -30.09 -15.17
CA GLU A 235 -6.66 -29.91 -15.94
C GLU A 235 -7.84 -29.55 -15.02
N PRO A 236 -8.81 -28.74 -15.47
CA PRO A 236 -9.92 -28.28 -14.65
C PRO A 236 -10.71 -29.40 -13.98
N ASP A 237 -10.78 -30.57 -14.60
CA ASP A 237 -11.52 -31.73 -14.12
C ASP A 237 -10.74 -32.54 -13.07
N PHE A 238 -9.46 -32.25 -12.87
CA PHE A 238 -8.67 -32.92 -11.85
C PHE A 238 -8.97 -32.31 -10.47
N PRO A 239 -9.48 -33.09 -9.49
CA PRO A 239 -9.87 -32.59 -8.18
C PRO A 239 -8.73 -31.85 -7.49
N VAL A 240 -9.02 -30.74 -6.83
CA VAL A 240 -8.10 -29.90 -6.04
C VAL A 240 -7.00 -29.23 -6.87
N LEU A 241 -6.13 -29.99 -7.57
CA LEU A 241 -5.02 -29.41 -8.34
C LEU A 241 -5.51 -28.61 -9.56
N GLY A 242 -6.50 -29.10 -10.28
CA GLY A 242 -7.14 -28.36 -11.36
C GLY A 242 -7.82 -27.09 -10.86
N LEU A 243 -8.48 -27.14 -9.69
CA LEU A 243 -9.08 -25.98 -9.07
C LEU A 243 -8.02 -24.94 -8.65
N ILE A 244 -6.92 -25.37 -8.03
CA ILE A 244 -5.81 -24.47 -7.68
C ILE A 244 -5.23 -23.85 -8.93
N TRP A 245 -5.02 -24.63 -9.99
CA TRP A 245 -4.47 -24.16 -11.27
C TRP A 245 -5.36 -23.10 -11.92
N LYS A 246 -6.67 -23.35 -11.95
CA LYS A 246 -7.68 -22.42 -12.49
C LYS A 246 -7.61 -21.04 -11.82
N TYR A 247 -7.36 -21.00 -10.51
CA TYR A 247 -7.30 -19.78 -9.73
C TYR A 247 -5.87 -19.35 -9.38
N LEU A 248 -4.85 -19.95 -10.01
CA LEU A 248 -3.45 -19.73 -9.67
C LEU A 248 -3.04 -18.25 -9.66
N GLY A 249 -3.54 -17.46 -10.61
CA GLY A 249 -3.25 -16.03 -10.73
C GLY A 249 -3.73 -15.17 -9.55
N VAL A 250 -4.68 -15.66 -8.75
CA VAL A 250 -5.18 -14.99 -7.53
C VAL A 250 -4.68 -15.66 -6.23
N THR A 251 -3.66 -16.51 -6.35
CA THR A 251 -2.94 -17.10 -5.21
C THR A 251 -1.57 -16.45 -5.03
N LEU A 252 -0.94 -16.72 -3.89
CA LEU A 252 0.42 -16.22 -3.62
C LEU A 252 1.53 -16.90 -4.45
N PHE A 253 1.27 -18.09 -5.06
CA PHE A 253 2.29 -18.91 -5.71
C PHE A 253 3.02 -18.21 -6.88
N PRO A 254 2.35 -17.53 -7.83
CA PRO A 254 3.04 -16.81 -8.91
C PRO A 254 3.89 -15.63 -8.42
N TYR A 255 3.71 -15.21 -7.18
CA TYR A 255 4.38 -14.03 -6.60
C TYR A 255 5.40 -14.39 -5.53
N GLN A 256 5.52 -15.68 -5.17
CA GLN A 256 6.31 -16.15 -4.04
C GLN A 256 7.80 -15.76 -4.14
N PHE A 257 8.38 -15.73 -5.34
CA PHE A 257 9.76 -15.29 -5.56
C PHE A 257 9.97 -13.83 -5.13
N PHE A 258 9.07 -12.94 -5.54
CA PHE A 258 9.17 -11.52 -5.22
C PHE A 258 8.93 -11.26 -3.73
N ILE A 259 7.99 -11.98 -3.12
CA ILE A 259 7.74 -11.93 -1.68
C ILE A 259 9.00 -12.35 -0.92
N LEU A 260 9.58 -13.49 -1.28
CA LEU A 260 10.78 -14.03 -0.65
C LEU A 260 12.00 -13.14 -0.87
N ALA A 261 12.21 -12.63 -2.10
CA ALA A 261 13.27 -11.69 -2.41
C ALA A 261 13.19 -10.42 -1.56
N GLY A 262 11.97 -9.87 -1.40
CA GLY A 262 11.72 -8.75 -0.49
C GLY A 262 12.03 -9.09 0.97
N CYS A 263 11.60 -10.27 1.44
CA CYS A 263 11.92 -10.74 2.79
C CYS A 263 13.43 -10.85 3.01
N LEU A 264 14.16 -11.44 2.08
CA LEU A 264 15.61 -11.64 2.19
C LEU A 264 16.38 -10.32 2.10
N ALA A 265 15.96 -9.39 1.23
CA ALA A 265 16.53 -8.05 1.18
C ALA A 265 16.37 -7.31 2.53
N ALA A 266 15.27 -7.52 3.23
CA ALA A 266 15.03 -6.97 4.57
C ALA A 266 15.81 -7.70 5.67
N MET A 267 15.92 -9.02 5.61
CA MET A 267 16.74 -9.81 6.56
C MET A 267 18.21 -9.40 6.50
N HIS A 268 18.75 -9.26 5.31
CA HIS A 268 20.15 -8.86 5.05
C HIS A 268 20.29 -7.39 4.67
N PHE A 269 19.49 -6.50 5.26
CA PHE A 269 19.28 -5.13 4.79
C PHE A 269 20.59 -4.33 4.63
N GLU A 270 21.54 -4.42 5.58
CA GLU A 270 22.78 -3.67 5.51
C GLU A 270 23.69 -4.19 4.36
N ALA A 271 23.84 -5.51 4.24
CA ALA A 271 24.57 -6.11 3.13
C ALA A 271 23.92 -5.80 1.77
N PHE A 272 22.60 -5.85 1.71
CA PHE A 272 21.81 -5.50 0.52
C PHE A 272 22.02 -4.03 0.11
N LYS A 273 22.02 -3.09 1.05
CA LYS A 273 22.32 -1.67 0.76
C LYS A 273 23.74 -1.49 0.21
N VAL A 274 24.73 -2.13 0.84
CA VAL A 274 26.12 -2.06 0.38
C VAL A 274 26.24 -2.63 -1.02
N PHE A 275 25.64 -3.79 -1.28
CA PHE A 275 25.62 -4.41 -2.61
C PHE A 275 24.99 -3.48 -3.67
N MET A 276 23.80 -2.95 -3.40
CA MET A 276 23.08 -2.07 -4.34
C MET A 276 23.83 -0.77 -4.60
N ARG A 277 24.56 -0.23 -3.62
CA ARG A 277 25.39 0.97 -3.79
C ARG A 277 26.66 0.66 -4.59
N ARG A 278 27.36 -0.43 -4.27
CA ARG A 278 28.60 -0.83 -4.93
C ARG A 278 28.37 -1.15 -6.42
N PHE A 279 27.32 -1.89 -6.72
CA PHE A 279 27.01 -2.35 -8.08
C PHE A 279 25.93 -1.50 -8.77
N ARG A 280 25.70 -0.25 -8.32
CA ARG A 280 24.63 0.61 -8.84
C ARG A 280 24.69 0.79 -10.36
N ALA A 281 25.88 1.09 -10.91
CA ALA A 281 26.03 1.34 -12.35
C ALA A 281 25.83 0.06 -13.19
N PRO A 282 26.52 -1.08 -12.91
CA PRO A 282 26.29 -2.30 -13.68
C PRO A 282 24.85 -2.84 -13.52
N LEU A 283 24.23 -2.73 -12.35
CA LEU A 283 22.85 -3.13 -12.17
C LEU A 283 21.87 -2.23 -12.95
N ALA A 284 22.12 -0.92 -12.99
CA ALA A 284 21.30 -0.02 -13.81
C ALA A 284 21.47 -0.31 -15.29
N LEU A 285 22.68 -0.55 -15.76
CA LEU A 285 22.95 -0.94 -17.16
C LEU A 285 22.24 -2.25 -17.50
N LEU A 286 22.38 -3.29 -16.67
CA LEU A 286 21.72 -4.56 -16.87
C LEU A 286 20.19 -4.40 -16.92
N ALA A 287 19.63 -3.59 -16.03
CA ALA A 287 18.20 -3.30 -16.00
C ALA A 287 17.73 -2.61 -17.31
N VAL A 288 18.48 -1.61 -17.78
CA VAL A 288 18.17 -0.94 -19.07
C VAL A 288 18.27 -1.91 -20.24
N VAL A 289 19.30 -2.76 -20.27
CA VAL A 289 19.47 -3.77 -21.34
C VAL A 289 18.31 -4.77 -21.30
N THR A 290 17.92 -5.28 -20.13
CA THR A 290 16.79 -6.24 -20.04
C THR A 290 15.47 -5.60 -20.46
N ILE A 291 15.23 -4.33 -20.12
CA ILE A 291 14.06 -3.58 -20.58
C ILE A 291 14.08 -3.43 -22.10
N ALA A 292 15.20 -2.99 -22.68
CA ALA A 292 15.34 -2.79 -24.12
C ALA A 292 15.16 -4.09 -24.89
N VAL A 293 15.78 -5.19 -24.45
CA VAL A 293 15.63 -6.52 -25.06
C VAL A 293 14.19 -7.01 -24.96
N THR A 294 13.53 -6.83 -23.82
CA THR A 294 12.13 -7.26 -23.66
C THR A 294 11.19 -6.44 -24.57
N LEU A 295 11.41 -5.12 -24.68
CA LEU A 295 10.60 -4.29 -25.60
C LEU A 295 10.85 -4.64 -27.07
N TRP A 296 12.10 -4.87 -27.44
CA TRP A 296 12.43 -5.36 -28.77
C TRP A 296 11.72 -6.69 -29.08
N TYR A 297 11.85 -7.67 -28.17
CA TYR A 297 11.20 -8.97 -28.32
C TYR A 297 9.67 -8.87 -28.35
N PHE A 298 9.08 -7.97 -27.56
CA PHE A 298 7.65 -7.66 -27.61
C PHE A 298 7.22 -7.17 -29.00
N VAL A 299 7.97 -6.23 -29.60
CA VAL A 299 7.67 -5.70 -30.94
C VAL A 299 7.80 -6.79 -32.00
N GLU A 300 8.86 -7.61 -31.94
CA GLU A 300 9.08 -8.72 -32.89
C GLU A 300 7.95 -9.77 -32.82
N ASN A 301 7.52 -10.12 -31.60
CA ASN A 301 6.43 -11.09 -31.41
C ASN A 301 5.11 -10.57 -31.97
N VAL A 302 4.77 -9.32 -31.74
CA VAL A 302 3.52 -8.74 -32.25
C VAL A 302 3.58 -8.60 -33.79
N ASN A 303 4.72 -8.18 -34.34
CA ASN A 303 4.92 -8.12 -35.77
C ASN A 303 4.89 -9.52 -36.42
N GLY A 304 5.32 -10.54 -35.68
CA GLY A 304 5.23 -11.96 -36.06
C GLY A 304 3.82 -12.57 -35.91
N GLY A 305 2.83 -11.78 -35.54
CA GLY A 305 1.43 -12.22 -35.45
C GLY A 305 1.00 -12.72 -34.08
N GLU A 306 1.82 -12.57 -33.04
CA GLU A 306 1.39 -12.88 -31.66
C GLU A 306 0.28 -11.91 -31.20
N GLU A 307 -0.75 -12.46 -30.59
CA GLU A 307 -1.86 -11.66 -30.05
C GLU A 307 -1.38 -10.68 -28.97
N MET A 308 -1.79 -9.41 -29.05
CA MET A 308 -1.38 -8.33 -28.13
C MET A 308 -1.58 -8.71 -26.65
N PHE A 309 -2.73 -9.31 -26.33
CA PHE A 309 -3.03 -9.73 -24.97
C PHE A 309 -2.02 -10.75 -24.44
N ARG A 310 -1.58 -11.67 -25.28
CA ARG A 310 -0.58 -12.68 -24.94
C ARG A 310 0.82 -12.08 -24.88
N ALA A 311 1.21 -11.26 -25.86
CA ALA A 311 2.51 -10.58 -25.87
C ALA A 311 2.74 -9.68 -24.64
N THR A 312 1.68 -9.06 -24.12
CA THR A 312 1.73 -8.22 -22.91
C THR A 312 1.43 -8.98 -21.62
N ASN A 313 1.31 -10.31 -21.64
CA ASN A 313 0.97 -11.08 -20.46
C ASN A 313 2.11 -11.03 -19.41
N VAL A 314 1.78 -10.63 -18.18
CA VAL A 314 2.72 -10.51 -17.08
C VAL A 314 3.39 -11.85 -16.70
N PHE A 315 2.75 -12.98 -16.99
CA PHE A 315 3.26 -14.31 -16.69
C PHE A 315 4.16 -14.90 -17.79
N MET A 316 4.44 -14.14 -18.87
CA MET A 316 5.47 -14.54 -19.83
C MET A 316 6.86 -14.45 -19.20
N VAL A 317 7.64 -15.54 -19.29
CA VAL A 317 8.97 -15.64 -18.65
C VAL A 317 9.91 -14.51 -19.09
N HIS A 318 9.95 -14.17 -20.36
CA HIS A 318 10.83 -13.12 -20.88
C HIS A 318 10.48 -11.72 -20.35
N ASN A 319 9.19 -11.47 -20.04
CA ASN A 319 8.77 -10.20 -19.45
C ASN A 319 9.27 -10.04 -18.01
N ALA A 320 9.43 -11.14 -17.26
CA ALA A 320 9.85 -11.09 -15.86
C ALA A 320 11.21 -10.41 -15.66
N PHE A 321 12.15 -10.54 -16.57
CA PHE A 321 13.50 -9.94 -16.48
C PHE A 321 13.43 -8.41 -16.53
N ALA A 322 12.66 -7.82 -17.44
CA ALA A 322 12.47 -6.37 -17.50
C ALA A 322 11.76 -5.85 -16.25
N LEU A 323 10.75 -6.58 -15.74
CA LEU A 323 10.00 -6.19 -14.56
C LEU A 323 10.87 -6.18 -13.31
N VAL A 324 11.80 -7.14 -13.17
CA VAL A 324 12.85 -7.12 -12.11
C VAL A 324 13.79 -5.93 -12.33
N GLY A 325 14.21 -5.67 -13.57
CA GLY A 325 15.05 -4.52 -13.92
C GLY A 325 14.43 -3.20 -13.48
N ILE A 326 13.15 -2.99 -13.72
CA ILE A 326 12.42 -1.78 -13.28
C ILE A 326 12.40 -1.66 -11.75
N ILE A 327 12.18 -2.76 -11.03
CA ILE A 327 12.20 -2.76 -9.55
C ILE A 327 13.59 -2.37 -9.04
N VAL A 328 14.67 -2.86 -9.67
CA VAL A 328 16.05 -2.49 -9.36
C VAL A 328 16.29 -1.00 -9.61
N LEU A 329 15.86 -0.46 -10.76
CA LEU A 329 15.97 0.97 -11.06
C LEU A 329 15.21 1.83 -10.06
N LEU A 330 14.01 1.43 -9.65
CA LEU A 330 13.23 2.13 -8.62
C LEU A 330 13.93 2.10 -7.26
N TRP A 331 14.57 0.99 -6.89
CA TRP A 331 15.38 0.92 -5.68
C TRP A 331 16.56 1.89 -5.73
N ILE A 332 17.27 1.93 -6.85
CA ILE A 332 18.39 2.86 -7.07
C ILE A 332 17.90 4.31 -6.99
N ALA A 333 16.84 4.67 -7.69
CA ALA A 333 16.25 6.01 -7.68
C ALA A 333 15.75 6.40 -6.27
N GLY A 334 15.06 5.51 -5.58
CA GLY A 334 14.61 5.73 -4.21
C GLY A 334 15.75 5.90 -3.21
N SER A 335 16.86 5.20 -3.41
CA SER A 335 18.09 5.37 -2.60
C SER A 335 18.73 6.74 -2.84
N ILE A 336 18.80 7.19 -4.09
CA ILE A 336 19.30 8.54 -4.45
C ILE A 336 18.38 9.60 -3.84
N TRP A 337 17.05 9.42 -3.93
CA TRP A 337 16.08 10.30 -3.28
C TRP A 337 16.33 10.38 -1.78
N GLN A 338 16.45 9.26 -1.08
CA GLN A 338 16.70 9.22 0.35
C GLN A 338 17.97 9.96 0.76
N ASP A 339 19.07 9.81 -0.03
CA ASP A 339 20.36 10.44 0.26
C ASP A 339 20.34 11.96 -0.02
N ARG A 340 19.54 12.43 -1.00
CA ARG A 340 19.50 13.84 -1.45
C ARG A 340 18.33 14.66 -0.94
N ARG A 341 17.31 14.03 -0.33
CA ARG A 341 16.14 14.76 0.14
C ARG A 341 16.48 15.77 1.23
N THR A 342 15.86 16.93 1.18
CA THR A 342 15.91 17.93 2.24
C THR A 342 14.69 17.75 3.15
N PRO A 343 14.88 17.36 4.43
CA PRO A 343 13.77 17.19 5.37
C PRO A 343 12.90 18.46 5.48
N GLY A 344 11.57 18.29 5.43
CA GLY A 344 10.61 19.41 5.54
C GLY A 344 10.42 20.24 4.27
N SER A 345 11.18 19.99 3.18
CA SER A 345 10.96 20.62 1.88
C SER A 345 9.60 20.24 1.28
N LEU A 346 9.11 21.03 0.31
CA LEU A 346 7.85 20.72 -0.37
C LEU A 346 7.84 19.31 -1.00
N PRO A 347 8.87 18.87 -1.75
CA PRO A 347 8.93 17.51 -2.26
C PRO A 347 8.89 16.43 -1.17
N ASP A 348 9.59 16.64 -0.04
CA ASP A 348 9.56 15.70 1.10
C ASP A 348 8.17 15.60 1.72
N ARG A 349 7.47 16.73 1.89
CA ARG A 349 6.08 16.75 2.41
C ARG A 349 5.11 16.08 1.45
N ILE A 350 5.20 16.36 0.14
CA ILE A 350 4.37 15.72 -0.88
C ILE A 350 4.60 14.20 -0.86
N MET A 351 5.85 13.75 -0.87
CA MET A 351 6.20 12.34 -0.89
C MET A 351 5.62 11.59 0.33
N ARG A 352 5.79 12.13 1.53
CA ARG A 352 5.26 11.53 2.76
C ARG A 352 3.73 11.51 2.78
N THR A 353 3.10 12.61 2.35
CA THR A 353 1.64 12.67 2.28
C THR A 353 1.09 11.67 1.27
N ALA A 354 1.66 11.62 0.07
CA ALA A 354 1.25 10.67 -0.97
C ALA A 354 1.46 9.21 -0.53
N ALA A 355 2.57 8.90 0.14
CA ALA A 355 2.84 7.58 0.69
C ALA A 355 1.83 7.18 1.79
N ASP A 356 1.41 8.11 2.65
CA ASP A 356 0.36 7.85 3.66
C ASP A 356 -1.02 7.63 3.02
N ARG A 357 -1.34 8.31 1.91
CA ARG A 357 -2.62 8.17 1.19
C ARG A 357 -2.63 7.02 0.19
N SER A 358 -1.47 6.47 -0.15
CA SER A 358 -1.28 5.53 -1.26
C SER A 358 -2.24 4.32 -1.22
N PHE A 359 -2.51 3.76 -0.05
CA PHE A 359 -3.42 2.63 0.07
C PHE A 359 -4.88 3.00 -0.24
N GLY A 360 -5.36 4.13 0.26
CA GLY A 360 -6.68 4.65 -0.10
C GLY A 360 -6.78 4.98 -1.59
N ILE A 361 -5.76 5.63 -2.16
CA ILE A 361 -5.67 5.93 -3.59
C ILE A 361 -5.81 4.64 -4.40
N TYR A 362 -5.08 3.58 -4.01
CA TYR A 362 -5.20 2.27 -4.65
C TYR A 362 -6.63 1.71 -4.61
N LEU A 363 -7.36 1.87 -3.52
CA LEU A 363 -8.73 1.35 -3.39
C LEU A 363 -9.75 2.13 -4.24
N ALA A 364 -9.61 3.46 -4.33
CA ALA A 364 -10.61 4.34 -4.94
C ALA A 364 -10.35 4.64 -6.42
N HIS A 365 -9.11 4.48 -6.94
CA HIS A 365 -8.79 4.95 -8.29
C HIS A 365 -9.63 4.32 -9.39
N VAL A 366 -10.10 3.07 -9.22
CA VAL A 366 -10.86 2.38 -10.27
C VAL A 366 -12.24 2.97 -10.46
N ILE A 367 -12.96 3.34 -9.40
CA ILE A 367 -14.25 4.03 -9.55
C ILE A 367 -14.05 5.43 -10.12
N VAL A 368 -13.03 6.15 -9.69
CA VAL A 368 -12.69 7.46 -10.26
C VAL A 368 -12.34 7.33 -11.74
N LEU A 369 -11.46 6.38 -12.07
CA LEU A 369 -11.07 6.12 -13.45
C LEU A 369 -12.27 5.76 -14.32
N SER A 370 -13.20 4.93 -13.84
CA SER A 370 -14.39 4.57 -14.62
C SER A 370 -15.25 5.80 -14.97
N CYS A 371 -15.40 6.74 -14.04
CA CYS A 371 -16.09 8.00 -14.29
C CYS A 371 -15.32 8.93 -15.25
N VAL A 372 -13.99 9.00 -15.11
CA VAL A 372 -13.14 9.82 -15.98
C VAL A 372 -13.10 9.25 -17.40
N LEU A 373 -13.05 7.92 -17.55
CA LEU A 373 -13.07 7.26 -18.86
C LEU A 373 -14.38 7.53 -19.62
N GLN A 374 -15.53 7.60 -18.94
CA GLN A 374 -16.78 8.00 -19.59
C GLN A 374 -16.66 9.38 -20.23
N THR A 375 -16.09 10.34 -19.49
CA THR A 375 -15.86 11.70 -20.00
C THR A 375 -14.83 11.70 -21.14
N SER A 376 -13.70 11.01 -20.95
CA SER A 376 -12.62 10.99 -21.94
C SER A 376 -13.07 10.37 -23.28
N ARG A 377 -13.85 9.29 -23.23
CA ARG A 377 -14.36 8.62 -24.45
C ARG A 377 -15.43 9.45 -25.17
N ALA A 378 -16.25 10.20 -24.42
CA ALA A 378 -17.33 10.98 -25.00
C ALA A 378 -16.89 12.34 -25.54
N HIS A 379 -15.86 12.97 -24.95
CA HIS A 379 -15.56 14.39 -25.17
C HIS A 379 -14.11 14.69 -25.57
N LEU A 380 -13.18 13.72 -25.54
CA LEU A 380 -11.78 13.95 -25.87
C LEU A 380 -11.44 13.35 -27.25
N ASP A 381 -11.78 14.08 -28.30
CA ASP A 381 -11.25 13.83 -29.65
C ASP A 381 -9.87 14.48 -29.81
N LYS A 382 -8.87 13.86 -29.16
CA LYS A 382 -7.50 14.35 -29.10
C LYS A 382 -6.53 13.22 -29.47
N PRO A 383 -5.28 13.56 -29.86
CA PRO A 383 -4.24 12.57 -30.06
C PRO A 383 -4.12 11.66 -28.82
N LEU A 384 -3.91 10.36 -29.04
CA LEU A 384 -3.93 9.33 -28.00
C LEU A 384 -3.07 9.69 -26.78
N TRP A 385 -1.83 10.17 -27.00
CA TRP A 385 -0.91 10.51 -25.91
C TRP A 385 -1.44 11.66 -25.02
N LEU A 386 -2.12 12.66 -25.61
CA LEU A 386 -2.71 13.76 -24.85
C LEU A 386 -3.93 13.28 -24.08
N ASN A 387 -4.78 12.45 -24.67
CA ASN A 387 -5.93 11.83 -24.01
C ASN A 387 -5.49 10.96 -22.83
N LEU A 388 -4.47 10.11 -23.01
CA LEU A 388 -3.89 9.31 -21.94
C LEU A 388 -3.37 10.20 -20.79
N THR A 389 -2.62 11.25 -21.12
CA THR A 389 -2.04 12.17 -20.13
C THR A 389 -3.12 12.91 -19.35
N LEU A 390 -4.09 13.50 -20.03
CA LEU A 390 -5.19 14.23 -19.37
C LEU A 390 -6.03 13.30 -18.49
N THR A 391 -6.39 12.12 -19.01
CA THR A 391 -7.14 11.11 -18.25
C THR A 391 -6.36 10.66 -17.00
N TYR A 392 -5.07 10.44 -17.12
CA TYR A 392 -4.21 10.09 -15.99
C TYR A 392 -4.18 11.20 -14.93
N LEU A 393 -3.91 12.44 -15.33
CA LEU A 393 -3.80 13.58 -14.40
C LEU A 393 -5.13 13.85 -13.68
N VAL A 394 -6.25 13.83 -14.42
CA VAL A 394 -7.58 14.02 -13.83
C VAL A 394 -7.91 12.86 -12.87
N THR A 395 -7.63 11.62 -13.26
CA THR A 395 -7.85 10.47 -12.39
C THR A 395 -7.05 10.59 -11.10
N VAL A 396 -5.76 10.93 -11.17
CA VAL A 396 -4.93 11.14 -9.98
C VAL A 396 -5.48 12.27 -9.11
N ALA A 397 -5.79 13.43 -9.68
CA ALA A 397 -6.28 14.61 -8.94
C ALA A 397 -7.60 14.31 -8.22
N VAL A 398 -8.58 13.75 -8.94
CA VAL A 398 -9.89 13.40 -8.35
C VAL A 398 -9.76 12.28 -7.31
N THR A 399 -8.90 11.28 -7.55
CA THR A 399 -8.67 10.21 -6.56
C THR A 399 -8.05 10.76 -5.28
N VAL A 400 -7.05 11.63 -5.39
CA VAL A 400 -6.43 12.29 -4.22
C VAL A 400 -7.49 13.12 -3.47
N PHE A 401 -8.32 13.88 -4.17
CA PHE A 401 -9.41 14.64 -3.56
C PHE A 401 -10.38 13.73 -2.80
N VAL A 402 -10.88 12.67 -3.43
CA VAL A 402 -11.78 11.69 -2.79
C VAL A 402 -11.14 11.09 -1.52
N ILE A 403 -9.86 10.72 -1.59
CA ILE A 403 -9.16 10.17 -0.42
C ILE A 403 -8.96 11.20 0.68
N GLU A 404 -8.67 12.45 0.36
CA GLU A 404 -8.59 13.53 1.36
C GLU A 404 -9.94 13.76 2.06
N VAL A 405 -11.06 13.63 1.34
CA VAL A 405 -12.41 13.66 1.92
C VAL A 405 -12.63 12.47 2.85
N LEU A 406 -12.38 11.24 2.37
CA LEU A 406 -12.55 10.03 3.16
C LEU A 406 -11.68 10.03 4.42
N ARG A 407 -10.46 10.57 4.35
CA ARG A 407 -9.54 10.70 5.50
C ARG A 407 -10.04 11.66 6.59
N ARG A 408 -10.89 12.62 6.24
CA ARG A 408 -11.53 13.55 7.18
C ARG A 408 -12.85 13.02 7.74
N SER A 409 -13.45 12.06 7.07
CA SER A 409 -14.74 11.49 7.45
C SER A 409 -14.64 10.48 8.60
N PRO A 410 -15.75 10.19 9.30
CA PRO A 410 -15.81 9.15 10.33
C PRO A 410 -15.52 7.74 9.80
N ILE A 411 -15.76 7.50 8.50
CA ILE A 411 -15.56 6.20 7.86
C ILE A 411 -14.12 5.97 7.36
N SER A 412 -13.16 6.84 7.72
CA SER A 412 -11.77 6.77 7.27
C SER A 412 -11.13 5.39 7.47
N MET A 413 -11.32 4.76 8.64
CA MET A 413 -10.71 3.47 8.95
C MET A 413 -11.18 2.37 7.99
N ILE A 414 -12.48 2.30 7.72
CA ILE A 414 -13.06 1.25 6.88
C ILE A 414 -12.88 1.51 5.38
N THR A 415 -12.59 2.76 4.99
CA THR A 415 -12.39 3.12 3.58
C THR A 415 -10.93 3.28 3.18
N THR A 416 -10.06 3.68 4.10
CA THR A 416 -8.65 3.97 3.79
C THR A 416 -7.65 3.15 4.61
N GLY A 417 -8.11 2.32 5.56
CA GLY A 417 -7.25 1.57 6.47
C GLY A 417 -6.41 2.45 7.42
N ARG A 418 -6.80 3.70 7.56
CA ARG A 418 -6.13 4.68 8.41
C ARG A 418 -7.12 5.38 9.33
N GLU A 419 -6.69 5.72 10.51
CA GLU A 419 -7.48 6.55 11.42
C GLU A 419 -7.78 7.91 10.80
N ARG A 420 -8.90 8.49 11.14
CA ARG A 420 -9.30 9.82 10.71
C ARG A 420 -8.23 10.85 11.06
N ILE A 421 -8.06 11.87 10.21
CA ILE A 421 -7.25 13.03 10.57
C ILE A 421 -7.84 13.66 11.83
N ASP A 422 -6.98 14.00 12.81
CA ASP A 422 -7.43 14.56 14.09
C ASP A 422 -8.32 15.78 13.82
N TRP A 423 -9.51 15.78 14.43
CA TRP A 423 -10.49 16.84 14.27
C TRP A 423 -9.99 18.19 14.81
N ARG A 424 -9.09 18.18 15.81
CA ARG A 424 -8.49 19.37 16.39
C ARG A 424 -7.63 20.16 15.41
N ILE A 425 -6.99 19.50 14.45
CA ILE A 425 -6.15 20.15 13.44
C ILE A 425 -6.90 20.44 12.14
N GLN A 426 -8.15 19.97 11.98
CA GLN A 426 -8.95 20.20 10.78
C GLN A 426 -9.47 21.65 10.74
N ASN A 427 -9.22 22.34 9.63
CA ASN A 427 -9.83 23.63 9.35
C ASN A 427 -11.24 23.40 8.76
N TRP A 428 -12.24 23.29 9.62
CA TRP A 428 -13.60 22.99 9.19
C TRP A 428 -14.22 24.06 8.25
N PRO A 429 -14.01 25.40 8.43
CA PRO A 429 -14.56 26.39 7.49
C PRO A 429 -13.99 26.24 6.08
N ARG A 430 -12.67 26.01 5.96
CA ARG A 430 -12.05 25.73 4.66
C ARG A 430 -12.57 24.43 4.06
N SER A 431 -12.74 23.39 4.87
CA SER A 431 -13.30 22.12 4.39
C SER A 431 -14.73 22.28 3.89
N ALA A 432 -15.58 23.04 4.61
CA ALA A 432 -16.92 23.35 4.17
C ALA A 432 -16.93 24.16 2.86
N ALA A 433 -16.11 25.20 2.76
CA ALA A 433 -16.00 26.01 1.53
C ALA A 433 -15.56 25.17 0.32
N VAL A 434 -14.53 24.32 0.48
CA VAL A 434 -14.10 23.37 -0.58
C VAL A 434 -15.23 22.40 -0.93
N GLY A 435 -15.99 21.94 0.06
CA GLY A 435 -17.15 21.06 -0.17
C GLY A 435 -18.24 21.74 -1.02
N VAL A 436 -18.58 23.00 -0.73
CA VAL A 436 -19.54 23.79 -1.52
C VAL A 436 -19.05 23.95 -2.95
N VAL A 437 -17.79 24.34 -3.14
CA VAL A 437 -17.19 24.47 -4.48
C VAL A 437 -17.21 23.14 -5.23
N ALA A 438 -16.89 22.02 -4.56
CA ALA A 438 -16.93 20.70 -5.17
C ALA A 438 -18.34 20.29 -5.61
N ILE A 439 -19.38 20.60 -4.81
CA ILE A 439 -20.78 20.37 -5.19
C ILE A 439 -21.13 21.20 -6.44
N ALA A 440 -20.83 22.50 -6.43
CA ALA A 440 -21.12 23.37 -7.56
C ALA A 440 -20.42 22.92 -8.85
N VAL A 441 -19.11 22.59 -8.76
CA VAL A 441 -18.33 22.04 -9.89
C VAL A 441 -18.91 20.69 -10.34
N GLY A 442 -19.28 19.82 -9.42
CA GLY A 442 -19.85 18.52 -9.73
C GLY A 442 -21.21 18.61 -10.44
N ILE A 443 -22.10 19.51 -9.98
CA ILE A 443 -23.38 19.78 -10.63
C ILE A 443 -23.16 20.36 -12.03
N LEU A 444 -22.34 21.41 -12.16
CA LEU A 444 -22.02 22.02 -13.45
C LEU A 444 -21.45 21.00 -14.43
N TRP A 445 -20.51 20.16 -13.96
CA TRP A 445 -19.95 19.07 -14.78
C TRP A 445 -20.99 18.08 -15.26
N ARG A 446 -21.91 17.67 -14.37
CA ARG A 446 -22.98 16.74 -14.69
C ARG A 446 -23.94 17.31 -15.75
N GLU A 447 -24.31 18.59 -15.61
CA GLU A 447 -25.21 19.28 -16.56
C GLU A 447 -24.54 19.53 -17.94
N THR A 448 -23.23 19.80 -17.95
CA THR A 448 -22.51 20.11 -19.21
C THR A 448 -21.98 18.86 -19.91
N MET A 449 -21.44 17.89 -19.17
CA MET A 449 -20.76 16.72 -19.72
C MET A 449 -21.60 15.44 -19.67
N HIS A 450 -22.73 15.46 -18.96
CA HIS A 450 -23.64 14.32 -18.78
C HIS A 450 -22.97 13.01 -18.32
N THR A 451 -21.90 13.10 -17.49
CA THR A 451 -21.12 11.96 -17.02
C THR A 451 -21.19 11.78 -15.50
N GLN A 452 -20.91 10.56 -15.04
CA GLN A 452 -20.95 10.22 -13.61
C GLN A 452 -19.84 10.93 -12.79
N LEU A 453 -18.81 11.48 -13.44
CA LEU A 453 -17.73 12.18 -12.75
C LEU A 453 -18.25 13.37 -11.93
N GLY A 454 -19.21 14.13 -12.49
CA GLY A 454 -19.84 15.24 -11.77
C GLY A 454 -20.56 14.78 -10.50
N ALA A 455 -21.33 13.69 -10.58
CA ALA A 455 -21.99 13.11 -9.41
C ALA A 455 -21.01 12.63 -8.32
N LEU A 456 -19.91 12.02 -8.72
CA LEU A 456 -18.84 11.60 -7.81
C LEU A 456 -18.20 12.78 -7.07
N ILE A 457 -17.87 13.86 -7.80
CA ILE A 457 -17.28 15.08 -7.23
C ILE A 457 -18.28 15.76 -6.26
N ALA A 458 -19.56 15.87 -6.65
CA ALA A 458 -20.60 16.45 -5.81
C ALA A 458 -20.82 15.62 -4.53
N ALA A 459 -20.88 14.29 -4.63
CA ALA A 459 -21.01 13.39 -3.48
C ALA A 459 -19.81 13.51 -2.51
N ALA A 460 -18.58 13.61 -3.04
CA ALA A 460 -17.40 13.86 -2.23
C ALA A 460 -17.46 15.22 -1.53
N GLY A 461 -17.94 16.26 -2.23
CA GLY A 461 -18.17 17.60 -1.66
C GLY A 461 -19.18 17.57 -0.51
N ALA A 462 -20.32 16.89 -0.69
CA ALA A 462 -21.34 16.71 0.34
C ALA A 462 -20.79 15.98 1.59
N LEU A 463 -20.04 14.90 1.39
CA LEU A 463 -19.39 14.19 2.50
C LEU A 463 -18.37 15.08 3.24
N LEU A 464 -17.67 15.96 2.53
CA LEU A 464 -16.73 16.90 3.13
C LEU A 464 -17.45 17.94 4.00
N ILE A 465 -18.60 18.48 3.54
CA ILE A 465 -19.43 19.38 4.33
C ILE A 465 -19.96 18.70 5.58
N LEU A 466 -20.52 17.49 5.46
CA LEU A 466 -20.98 16.71 6.61
C LEU A 466 -19.85 16.48 7.62
N SER A 467 -18.64 16.12 7.13
CA SER A 467 -17.48 15.93 7.99
C SER A 467 -17.02 17.21 8.68
N ALA A 468 -17.12 18.36 8.00
CA ALA A 468 -16.84 19.67 8.55
C ALA A 468 -17.86 20.08 9.62
N GLY A 469 -19.14 19.79 9.41
CA GLY A 469 -20.21 20.00 10.38
C GLY A 469 -19.98 19.22 11.68
N VAL A 470 -19.60 17.94 11.59
CA VAL A 470 -19.23 17.13 12.76
C VAL A 470 -18.07 17.76 13.55
N VAL A 471 -17.07 18.32 12.87
CA VAL A 471 -15.93 19.00 13.52
C VAL A 471 -16.39 20.29 14.19
N ALA A 472 -17.25 21.07 13.54
CA ALA A 472 -17.79 22.31 14.09
C ALA A 472 -18.58 22.07 15.37
N VAL A 473 -19.50 21.09 15.35
CA VAL A 473 -20.32 20.72 16.52
C VAL A 473 -19.43 20.27 17.70
N ARG A 474 -18.41 19.43 17.43
CA ARG A 474 -17.49 18.98 18.48
C ARG A 474 -16.73 20.12 19.13
N ARG A 475 -16.28 21.12 18.34
CA ARG A 475 -15.58 22.30 18.91
C ARG A 475 -16.49 23.15 19.77
N LEU A 476 -17.76 23.30 19.41
CA LEU A 476 -18.74 23.99 20.23
C LEU A 476 -18.94 23.27 21.58
N LEU A 477 -19.14 21.94 21.55
CA LEU A 477 -19.31 21.16 22.77
C LEU A 477 -18.07 21.16 23.68
N ASP A 478 -16.86 21.16 23.13
CA ASP A 478 -15.62 21.25 23.92
C ASP A 478 -15.46 22.64 24.54
N SER A 479 -15.83 23.74 23.84
CA SER A 479 -15.78 25.12 24.39
C SER A 479 -16.76 25.31 25.54
N ASP A 480 -17.94 24.71 25.47
CA ASP A 480 -18.95 24.78 26.55
C ASP A 480 -18.52 23.98 27.79
N ALA A 481 -17.77 22.87 27.59
CA ALA A 481 -17.22 22.09 28.70
C ALA A 481 -16.09 22.82 29.46
N GLU A 482 -15.25 23.57 28.75
CA GLU A 482 -14.20 24.40 29.38
C GLU A 482 -14.79 25.58 30.17
N THR A 483 -15.89 26.21 29.65
CA THR A 483 -16.57 27.32 30.37
C THR A 483 -17.36 26.86 31.62
N THR A 484 -17.76 25.60 31.66
CA THR A 484 -18.50 25.06 32.84
C THR A 484 -17.57 24.56 33.97
N VAL A 485 -16.28 24.41 33.75
CA VAL A 485 -15.28 24.01 34.75
C VAL A 485 -14.71 25.24 35.53
N ASP A 486 -14.83 26.43 34.97
CA ASP A 486 -14.34 27.70 35.57
C ASP A 486 -15.41 28.47 36.37
N VAL A 487 -16.58 27.86 36.64
CA VAL A 487 -17.65 28.39 37.51
C VAL A 487 -17.81 27.46 38.74
#